data_17e22730e08438c213310edfadcdf435
#
_entry.id   17e22730e08438c213310edfadcdf435
#
_cell.length_a   1.000
_cell.length_b   1.000
_cell.length_c   1.000
_cell.angle_alpha   90.00
_cell.angle_beta   90.00
_cell.angle_gamma   90.00
#
_symmetry.space_group_name_H-M   'P 1'
#
loop_
_entity.id
_entity.type
_entity.pdbx_description
1 polymer ?
#
loop_
_entity_poly.entity_id
_entity_poly.type
_entity_poly.pdbx_seq_one_letter_code
_entity_poly.pdbx_strand_id
1 'polypeptide(L)'
;MRKYLIMFGALVCMATLWADNVRFAVDGPRQVIQGQQFQLEYTLYNASGKDLRLPEFSGCKVLYQGTSSGTSVSVVNGNVDRQTTETHVITLRAEKEGSYTFAPATISADGRTFSALKVITCVSVVCL
;
A
#
# COMPACT_ATOMS: atom_id res chain seq x y z
N MET A 1 -28.99 16.95 27.67
CA MET A 1 -27.87 17.50 26.90
C MET A 1 -26.82 16.48 26.57
N ARG A 2 -26.35 15.73 27.52
CA ARG A 2 -25.28 14.74 27.27
C ARG A 2 -25.71 13.64 26.30
N LYS A 3 -26.97 13.27 26.33
CA LYS A 3 -27.50 12.25 25.42
C LYS A 3 -27.42 12.67 23.97
N TYR A 4 -27.59 13.94 23.71
CA TYR A 4 -27.56 14.46 22.35
C TYR A 4 -26.15 14.41 21.75
N LEU A 5 -25.17 14.67 22.59
CA LEU A 5 -23.78 14.61 22.16
C LEU A 5 -23.36 13.20 21.74
N ILE A 6 -23.82 12.20 22.50
CA ILE A 6 -23.50 10.81 22.20
C ILE A 6 -24.13 10.37 20.88
N MET A 7 -25.36 10.74 20.65
CA MET A 7 -26.06 10.41 19.42
C MET A 7 -25.40 11.06 18.22
N PHE A 8 -24.96 12.29 18.39
CA PHE A 8 -24.31 13.02 17.33
C PHE A 8 -22.99 12.35 16.93
N GLY A 9 -22.20 11.92 17.89
CA GLY A 9 -20.96 11.21 17.63
C GLY A 9 -21.16 9.90 16.88
N ALA A 10 -22.17 9.14 17.24
CA ALA A 10 -22.49 7.89 16.58
C ALA A 10 -22.87 8.12 15.11
N LEU A 11 -23.60 9.16 14.83
CA LEU A 11 -24.02 9.49 13.48
C LEU A 11 -22.82 9.83 12.60
N VAL A 12 -21.87 10.58 13.11
CA VAL A 12 -20.66 10.94 12.39
C VAL A 12 -19.83 9.70 12.05
N CYS A 13 -19.71 8.77 12.98
CA CYS A 13 -18.99 7.52 12.75
C CYS A 13 -19.63 6.69 11.63
N MET A 14 -20.94 6.61 11.59
CA MET A 14 -21.63 5.88 10.55
C MET A 14 -21.43 6.52 9.18
N ALA A 15 -21.43 7.83 9.10
CA ALA A 15 -21.20 8.53 7.85
C ALA A 15 -19.81 8.26 7.30
N THR A 16 -18.81 8.09 8.18
CA THR A 16 -17.45 7.80 7.76
C THR A 16 -17.28 6.38 7.25
N LEU A 17 -17.98 5.41 7.82
CA LEU A 17 -17.87 4.00 7.44
C LEU A 17 -18.36 3.69 6.04
N TRP A 18 -19.22 4.54 5.47
CA TRP A 18 -19.84 4.30 4.19
C TRP A 18 -19.12 4.91 3.03
N ALA A 19 -18.11 5.68 3.28
CA ALA A 19 -17.53 6.49 2.24
C ALA A 19 -16.44 5.77 1.43
N ASP A 20 -15.83 4.66 1.93
CA ASP A 20 -14.62 4.19 1.28
C ASP A 20 -14.37 2.72 1.27
N ASN A 21 -14.27 2.20 0.05
CA ASN A 21 -13.63 0.92 -0.21
C ASN A 21 -12.24 1.10 -0.82
N VAL A 22 -11.74 2.31 -0.92
CA VAL A 22 -10.43 2.58 -1.49
C VAL A 22 -9.35 2.33 -0.45
N ARG A 23 -8.34 1.56 -0.84
CA ARG A 23 -7.24 1.21 0.07
C ARG A 23 -5.93 1.17 -0.69
N PHE A 24 -4.88 1.68 -0.09
CA PHE A 24 -3.54 1.62 -0.63
C PHE A 24 -2.64 0.91 0.36
N ALA A 25 -1.97 -0.15 -0.09
CA ALA A 25 -1.15 -0.98 0.77
C ALA A 25 0.15 -1.34 0.08
N VAL A 26 1.18 -1.62 0.88
CA VAL A 26 2.45 -2.12 0.39
C VAL A 26 2.71 -3.50 0.95
N ASP A 27 3.18 -4.40 0.10
CA ASP A 27 3.55 -5.75 0.48
C ASP A 27 4.99 -6.01 0.06
N GLY A 28 5.67 -6.82 0.85
CA GLY A 28 7.05 -7.19 0.57
C GLY A 28 7.69 -7.90 1.75
N PRO A 29 8.94 -8.33 1.63
CA PRO A 29 9.61 -9.05 2.69
C PRO A 29 9.87 -8.15 3.90
N ARG A 30 9.92 -8.74 5.08
CA ARG A 30 10.31 -8.03 6.31
C ARG A 30 11.81 -8.03 6.51
N GLN A 31 12.48 -9.03 5.95
CA GLN A 31 13.90 -9.23 6.10
C GLN A 31 14.50 -9.69 4.79
N VAL A 32 15.65 -9.14 4.44
CA VAL A 32 16.37 -9.48 3.22
C VAL A 32 17.84 -9.67 3.56
N ILE A 33 18.57 -10.31 2.67
CA ILE A 33 20.02 -10.51 2.81
C ILE A 33 20.71 -9.49 1.93
N GLN A 34 21.82 -8.94 2.40
CA GLN A 34 22.61 -8.00 1.62
C GLN A 34 22.99 -8.60 0.27
N GLY A 35 22.76 -7.85 -0.80
CA GLY A 35 22.96 -8.31 -2.17
C GLY A 35 21.78 -9.02 -2.78
N GLN A 36 20.76 -9.33 -2.00
CA GLN A 36 19.57 -10.02 -2.47
C GLN A 36 18.63 -9.07 -3.20
N GLN A 37 18.00 -9.56 -4.25
CA GLN A 37 16.91 -8.85 -4.91
C GLN A 37 15.59 -9.16 -4.22
N PHE A 38 14.75 -8.15 -4.12
CA PHE A 38 13.41 -8.31 -3.57
C PHE A 38 12.46 -7.35 -4.25
N GLN A 39 11.17 -7.60 -4.09
CA GLN A 39 10.14 -6.79 -4.71
C GLN A 39 9.24 -6.17 -3.65
N LEU A 40 8.85 -4.91 -3.90
CA LEU A 40 7.80 -4.26 -3.15
C LEU A 40 6.61 -4.07 -4.09
N GLU A 41 5.43 -4.37 -3.61
CA GLU A 41 4.20 -4.21 -4.36
C GLU A 41 3.31 -3.19 -3.65
N TYR A 42 3.12 -2.05 -4.30
CA TYR A 42 2.18 -1.04 -3.84
C TYR A 42 0.89 -1.23 -4.60
N THR A 43 -0.16 -1.59 -3.90
CA THR A 43 -1.45 -1.91 -4.50
C THR A 43 -2.52 -0.91 -4.06
N LEU A 44 -3.19 -0.32 -5.04
CA LEU A 44 -4.35 0.51 -4.82
C LEU A 44 -5.60 -0.29 -5.17
N TYR A 45 -6.52 -0.39 -4.23
CA TYR A 45 -7.75 -1.15 -4.38
C TYR A 45 -8.93 -0.22 -4.64
N ASN A 46 -9.76 -0.60 -5.60
CA ASN A 46 -11.04 0.06 -5.88
C ASN A 46 -10.95 1.50 -6.37
N ALA A 47 -9.83 1.86 -6.99
CA ALA A 47 -9.67 3.19 -7.57
C ALA A 47 -8.55 3.18 -8.60
N SER A 48 -8.53 4.21 -9.44
CA SER A 48 -7.40 4.51 -10.31
C SER A 48 -6.60 5.63 -9.69
N GLY A 49 -5.32 5.41 -9.49
CA GLY A 49 -4.45 6.37 -8.87
C GLY A 49 -3.77 7.30 -9.84
N LYS A 50 -3.43 8.48 -9.35
CA LYS A 50 -2.64 9.48 -10.06
C LYS A 50 -1.53 9.97 -9.15
N ASP A 51 -0.48 10.50 -9.76
CA ASP A 51 0.60 11.16 -9.03
C ASP A 51 1.22 10.28 -7.95
N LEU A 52 1.51 9.03 -8.32
CA LEU A 52 2.22 8.15 -7.41
C LEU A 52 3.61 8.71 -7.13
N ARG A 53 3.89 8.91 -5.84
CA ARG A 53 5.20 9.35 -5.38
C ARG A 53 5.81 8.27 -4.54
N LEU A 54 6.89 7.70 -5.06
CA LEU A 54 7.64 6.68 -4.36
C LEU A 54 8.72 7.33 -3.50
N PRO A 55 9.08 6.72 -2.36
CA PRO A 55 10.18 7.23 -1.54
C PRO A 55 11.52 6.99 -2.23
N GLU A 56 12.54 7.64 -1.71
CA GLU A 56 13.90 7.24 -2.02
C GLU A 56 14.16 5.93 -1.28
N PHE A 57 14.59 4.91 -2.01
CA PHE A 57 14.91 3.63 -1.41
C PHE A 57 16.37 3.64 -0.96
N SER A 58 16.65 4.42 0.08
CA SER A 58 18.00 4.58 0.60
C SER A 58 18.56 3.25 1.09
N GLY A 59 19.77 2.94 0.67
CA GLY A 59 20.40 1.67 1.01
C GLY A 59 20.09 0.55 0.02
N CYS A 60 19.23 0.80 -0.94
CA CYS A 60 18.85 -0.16 -1.96
C CYS A 60 19.01 0.44 -3.35
N LYS A 61 19.20 -0.41 -4.33
CA LYS A 61 19.27 0.00 -5.73
C LYS A 61 18.00 -0.43 -6.43
N VAL A 62 17.34 0.50 -7.12
CA VAL A 62 16.15 0.20 -7.92
C VAL A 62 16.60 -0.44 -9.23
N LEU A 63 16.16 -1.66 -9.47
CA LEU A 63 16.53 -2.42 -10.67
C LEU A 63 15.44 -2.36 -11.74
N TYR A 64 14.18 -2.33 -11.31
CA TYR A 64 13.06 -2.37 -12.23
C TYR A 64 11.82 -1.80 -11.58
N GLN A 65 10.98 -1.16 -12.38
CA GLN A 65 9.66 -0.71 -11.96
C GLN A 65 8.65 -1.11 -13.02
N GLY A 66 7.52 -1.61 -12.57
CA GLY A 66 6.43 -2.00 -13.46
C GLY A 66 5.09 -1.70 -12.83
N THR A 67 4.08 -1.62 -13.67
CA THR A 67 2.70 -1.37 -13.23
C THR A 67 1.81 -2.40 -13.89
N SER A 68 0.90 -2.96 -13.12
CA SER A 68 -0.14 -3.83 -13.64
C SER A 68 -1.48 -3.43 -13.04
N SER A 69 -2.53 -3.69 -13.77
CA SER A 69 -3.88 -3.43 -13.29
C SER A 69 -4.77 -4.62 -13.58
N GLY A 70 -5.75 -4.82 -12.73
CA GLY A 70 -6.67 -5.92 -12.86
C GLY A 70 -8.05 -5.52 -12.43
N THR A 71 -9.04 -6.25 -12.94
CA THR A 71 -10.43 -6.08 -12.54
C THR A 71 -10.99 -7.45 -12.21
N SER A 72 -11.57 -7.55 -11.04
CA SER A 72 -12.22 -8.76 -10.56
C SER A 72 -13.71 -8.49 -10.49
N VAL A 73 -14.51 -9.41 -11.05
CA VAL A 73 -15.97 -9.29 -11.03
C VAL A 73 -16.51 -10.53 -10.34
N SER A 74 -17.32 -10.32 -9.31
CA SER A 74 -18.01 -11.42 -8.64
C SER A 74 -19.52 -11.18 -8.68
N VAL A 75 -20.26 -12.25 -8.93
CA VAL A 75 -21.72 -12.22 -8.96
C VAL A 75 -22.22 -13.15 -7.89
N VAL A 76 -22.91 -12.60 -6.89
CA VAL A 76 -23.49 -13.38 -5.80
C VAL A 76 -24.95 -12.96 -5.66
N ASN A 77 -25.85 -13.93 -5.77
CA ASN A 77 -27.30 -13.68 -5.62
C ASN A 77 -27.82 -12.54 -6.51
N GLY A 78 -27.34 -12.46 -7.75
CA GLY A 78 -27.75 -11.42 -8.67
C GLY A 78 -27.06 -10.08 -8.47
N ASN A 79 -26.25 -9.93 -7.44
CA ASN A 79 -25.48 -8.72 -7.21
C ASN A 79 -24.10 -8.84 -7.86
N VAL A 80 -23.73 -7.81 -8.61
CA VAL A 80 -22.43 -7.75 -9.27
C VAL A 80 -21.52 -6.88 -8.43
N ASP A 81 -20.41 -7.47 -8.00
CA ASP A 81 -19.37 -6.75 -7.27
C ASP A 81 -18.14 -6.68 -8.17
N ARG A 82 -17.65 -5.48 -8.41
CA ARG A 82 -16.50 -5.23 -9.24
C ARG A 82 -15.40 -4.61 -8.41
N GLN A 83 -14.23 -5.24 -8.41
CA GLN A 83 -13.08 -4.75 -7.69
C GLN A 83 -11.96 -4.49 -8.69
N THR A 84 -11.40 -3.29 -8.66
CA THR A 84 -10.25 -2.94 -9.47
C THR A 84 -9.01 -2.85 -8.58
N THR A 85 -7.87 -3.25 -9.13
CA THR A 85 -6.58 -3.15 -8.44
C THR A 85 -5.57 -2.55 -9.40
N GLU A 86 -4.72 -1.69 -8.86
CA GLU A 86 -3.60 -1.13 -9.58
C GLU A 86 -2.35 -1.42 -8.74
N THR A 87 -1.43 -2.21 -9.28
CA THR A 87 -0.24 -2.65 -8.56
C THR A 87 1.00 -2.07 -9.20
N HIS A 88 1.82 -1.44 -8.38
CA HIS A 88 3.13 -0.93 -8.80
C HIS A 88 4.18 -1.81 -8.15
N VAL A 89 4.96 -2.50 -8.98
CA VAL A 89 6.00 -3.41 -8.51
C VAL A 89 7.35 -2.75 -8.69
N ILE A 90 8.11 -2.70 -7.63
CA ILE A 90 9.47 -2.16 -7.65
C ILE A 90 10.42 -3.27 -7.24
N THR A 91 11.36 -3.60 -8.11
CA THR A 91 12.41 -4.58 -7.82
C THR A 91 13.64 -3.84 -7.33
N LEU A 92 14.11 -4.24 -6.16
CA LEU A 92 15.22 -3.60 -5.48
C LEU A 92 16.29 -4.62 -5.16
N ARG A 93 17.52 -4.14 -5.00
CA ARG A 93 18.61 -4.94 -4.46
C ARG A 93 19.11 -4.28 -3.18
N ALA A 94 19.20 -5.06 -2.12
CA ALA A 94 19.70 -4.57 -0.85
C ALA A 94 21.22 -4.37 -0.94
N GLU A 95 21.66 -3.13 -0.79
CA GLU A 95 23.08 -2.78 -0.91
C GLU A 95 23.75 -2.67 0.44
N LYS A 96 23.06 -2.12 1.43
CA LYS A 96 23.60 -1.84 2.76
C LYS A 96 22.87 -2.64 3.82
N GLU A 97 23.62 -3.06 4.80
CA GLU A 97 23.11 -3.72 5.99
C GLU A 97 22.46 -2.70 6.93
N GLY A 98 21.41 -3.10 7.61
CA GLY A 98 20.72 -2.28 8.59
C GLY A 98 19.20 -2.30 8.44
N SER A 99 18.53 -1.46 9.18
CA SER A 99 17.09 -1.28 9.09
C SER A 99 16.77 -0.16 8.12
N TYR A 100 15.90 -0.44 7.16
CA TYR A 100 15.43 0.56 6.21
C TYR A 100 14.00 0.91 6.55
N THR A 101 13.76 2.19 6.83
CA THR A 101 12.41 2.72 6.91
C THR A 101 12.23 3.62 5.72
N PHE A 102 11.56 3.12 4.70
CA PHE A 102 11.29 3.92 3.51
C PHE A 102 10.18 4.91 3.85
N ALA A 103 10.33 6.14 3.40
CA ALA A 103 9.28 7.14 3.58
C ALA A 103 7.99 6.61 2.94
N PRO A 104 6.80 7.05 3.39
CA PRO A 104 5.57 6.57 2.81
C PRO A 104 5.47 6.92 1.33
N ALA A 105 5.08 5.94 0.51
CA ALA A 105 4.66 6.20 -0.85
C ALA A 105 3.27 6.80 -0.82
N THR A 106 3.00 7.77 -1.67
CA THR A 106 1.71 8.43 -1.71
C THR A 106 1.10 8.36 -3.10
N ILE A 107 -0.21 8.26 -3.15
CA ILE A 107 -0.96 8.21 -4.40
C ILE A 107 -2.26 8.98 -4.21
N SER A 108 -2.70 9.66 -5.26
CA SER A 108 -3.96 10.38 -5.24
C SER A 108 -5.03 9.57 -5.96
N ALA A 109 -6.17 9.40 -5.33
CA ALA A 109 -7.32 8.70 -5.91
C ALA A 109 -8.60 9.31 -5.35
N ASP A 110 -9.57 9.52 -6.19
CA ASP A 110 -10.88 10.06 -5.82
C ASP A 110 -10.80 11.35 -4.99
N GLY A 111 -9.87 12.23 -5.36
CA GLY A 111 -9.68 13.50 -4.66
C GLY A 111 -9.01 13.40 -3.30
N ARG A 112 -8.47 12.24 -2.96
CA ARG A 112 -7.80 12.00 -1.68
C ARG A 112 -6.39 11.50 -1.90
N THR A 113 -5.56 11.66 -0.88
CA THR A 113 -4.19 11.14 -0.86
C THR A 113 -4.11 9.97 0.09
N PHE A 114 -3.59 8.86 -0.41
CA PHE A 114 -3.36 7.65 0.38
C PHE A 114 -1.87 7.42 0.51
N SER A 115 -1.45 6.82 1.62
CA SER A 115 -0.04 6.54 1.85
C SER A 115 0.17 5.12 2.35
N ALA A 116 1.35 4.56 2.07
CA ALA A 116 1.75 3.24 2.53
C ALA A 116 3.22 3.26 2.94
N LEU A 117 3.51 2.71 4.10
CA LEU A 117 4.83 2.69 4.71
C LEU A 117 5.36 1.27 4.78
N LYS A 118 6.65 1.10 4.51
CA LYS A 118 7.31 -0.21 4.61
C LYS A 118 8.62 -0.10 5.37
N VAL A 119 8.84 -1.06 6.26
CA VAL A 119 10.09 -1.21 7.02
C VAL A 119 10.70 -2.57 6.70
N ILE A 120 11.98 -2.59 6.37
CA ILE A 120 12.72 -3.81 6.02
C ILE A 120 14.03 -3.84 6.79
N THR A 121 14.38 -5.02 7.28
CA THR A 121 15.69 -5.26 7.91
C THR A 121 16.57 -6.01 6.92
N CYS A 122 17.77 -5.48 6.67
CA CYS A 122 18.76 -6.12 5.84
C CYS A 122 19.88 -6.70 6.71
N VAL A 123 20.14 -7.98 6.56
CA VAL A 123 21.22 -8.67 7.28
C VAL A 123 22.33 -9.03 6.30
N SER A 124 23.55 -9.09 6.79
CA SER A 124 24.70 -9.35 5.92
C SER A 124 24.78 -10.81 5.51
N VAL A 125 24.48 -11.73 6.41
CA VAL A 125 24.54 -13.18 6.14
C VAL A 125 23.55 -13.86 7.05
N VAL A 126 22.89 -14.90 6.52
CA VAL A 126 22.07 -15.79 7.32
C VAL A 126 22.95 -16.92 7.82
N CYS A 127 23.15 -16.99 9.12
CA CYS A 127 23.86 -18.09 9.75
C CYS A 127 22.88 -19.23 10.02
N LEU A 128 23.18 -20.39 9.47
CA LEU A 128 22.39 -21.59 9.69
C LEU A 128 23.02 -22.48 10.73
#